data_6747cd1f175bf7dff9b043205acb4f36
#
_entry.id   6747cd1f175bf7dff9b043205acb4f36
#
_cell.length_a   1.000
_cell.length_b   1.000
_cell.length_c   1.000
_cell.angle_alpha   90.00
_cell.angle_beta   90.00
_cell.angle_gamma   90.00
#
_symmetry.space_group_name_H-M   'P 1'
#
loop_
_entity.id
_entity.type
_entity.pdbx_description
1 polymer ?
#
loop_
_entity_poly.entity_id
_entity_poly.type
_entity_poly.pdbx_seq_one_letter_code
_entity_poly.pdbx_strand_id
1 'polypeptide(L)'
;VSSAIHLSLLIGPIVPIPVPALLIDALEEVSVTHASEGASGFQLRFKVNSHSELNTLFLIAVGNNTSLGTPPLRVVLIVTLGGRAQPLFDGVLTHVGVQAGQDRQAGSITLTGEDLSKVMDLIDFSGLPYPAMPIEARVALICAKYAAFGIIPLPIPALFPDVPIPIERIPAQQGTDLAYVRQLAEEVGHVFYIEPGEVPLTSIAYFGPEIKVGPPQPALNVDMDAHTNVESLNFSFDPTKGVLPVVYIQNPQTRAPIPIPIPNLNPLQPPLGALSAPIANLKMMKDTAKLNPMQAISAGLAEAKKSQDAVSASGSLDVLRYGRVLRARRLVGVRGAGVAYDGLYYVSSVTSTLARGKFTQSFQLTRNGLVSITPRVPA
;
A
#
# COMPACT_ATOMS: atom_id res chain seq x y z
N VAL A 1 29.31 -16.95 5.84
CA VAL A 1 29.12 -15.84 4.92
C VAL A 1 28.29 -14.81 5.66
N SER A 2 28.94 -13.73 6.13
CA SER A 2 28.24 -12.60 6.74
C SER A 2 27.34 -11.98 5.68
N SER A 3 26.03 -12.11 5.82
CA SER A 3 25.06 -11.43 4.96
C SER A 3 25.07 -9.95 5.32
N ALA A 4 26.01 -9.21 4.72
CA ALA A 4 26.08 -7.78 4.89
C ALA A 4 24.82 -7.15 4.25
N ILE A 5 24.07 -6.40 5.04
CA ILE A 5 23.01 -5.53 4.54
C ILE A 5 23.70 -4.26 4.04
N HIS A 6 23.43 -3.89 2.79
CA HIS A 6 23.90 -2.62 2.25
C HIS A 6 22.68 -1.79 1.84
N LEU A 7 22.62 -0.55 2.34
CA LEU A 7 21.60 0.42 1.99
C LEU A 7 22.19 1.43 1.01
N SER A 8 21.55 1.61 -0.13
CA SER A 8 21.80 2.68 -1.09
C SER A 8 20.68 3.69 -1.05
N LEU A 9 21.01 4.94 -0.84
CA LEU A 9 20.09 6.07 -0.82
C LEU A 9 20.37 6.98 -2.02
N LEU A 10 19.33 7.24 -2.82
CA LEU A 10 19.40 8.17 -3.94
C LEU A 10 18.42 9.31 -3.68
N ILE A 11 18.87 10.55 -3.90
CA ILE A 11 18.04 11.75 -3.73
C ILE A 11 18.25 12.67 -4.94
N GLY A 12 17.19 13.27 -5.43
CA GLY A 12 17.23 14.22 -6.54
C GLY A 12 15.84 14.56 -7.05
N PRO A 13 15.72 15.41 -8.05
CA PRO A 13 14.42 15.72 -8.64
C PRO A 13 13.84 14.49 -9.36
N ILE A 14 13.57 14.55 -10.63
CA ILE A 14 12.98 13.43 -11.39
C ILE A 14 13.92 12.20 -11.43
N VAL A 15 15.22 12.41 -11.68
CA VAL A 15 16.24 11.36 -11.70
C VAL A 15 17.18 11.52 -10.50
N PRO A 16 16.99 10.74 -9.43
CA PRO A 16 17.79 10.83 -8.23
C PRO A 16 19.19 10.24 -8.43
N ILE A 17 20.16 10.80 -7.75
CA ILE A 17 21.57 10.38 -7.76
C ILE A 17 21.96 9.83 -6.39
N PRO A 18 22.95 8.94 -6.32
CA PRO A 18 23.46 8.44 -5.04
C PRO A 18 23.95 9.59 -4.15
N VAL A 19 23.57 9.54 -2.88
CA VAL A 19 24.03 10.53 -1.90
C VAL A 19 25.48 10.28 -1.52
N PRO A 20 26.25 11.33 -1.16
CA PRO A 20 27.61 11.19 -0.67
C PRO A 20 27.72 10.28 0.57
N ALA A 21 28.85 9.59 0.70
CA ALA A 21 29.10 8.68 1.82
C ALA A 21 28.93 9.36 3.20
N LEU A 22 29.32 10.62 3.32
CA LEU A 22 29.15 11.42 4.54
C LEU A 22 27.70 11.47 5.02
N LEU A 23 26.71 11.53 4.10
CA LEU A 23 25.28 11.50 4.43
C LEU A 23 24.83 10.12 4.89
N ILE A 24 25.34 9.06 4.25
CA ILE A 24 25.06 7.68 4.67
C ILE A 24 25.61 7.42 6.07
N ASP A 25 26.81 7.95 6.37
CA ASP A 25 27.43 7.83 7.69
C ASP A 25 26.68 8.59 8.79
N ALA A 26 26.00 9.67 8.45
CA ALA A 26 25.16 10.43 9.37
C ALA A 26 23.76 9.80 9.57
N LEU A 27 23.36 8.84 8.71
CA LEU A 27 22.06 8.19 8.78
C LEU A 27 22.00 7.24 9.98
N GLU A 28 21.08 7.51 10.91
CA GLU A 28 20.86 6.69 12.11
C GLU A 28 19.82 5.62 11.88
N GLU A 29 18.72 6.00 11.26
CA GLU A 29 17.56 5.12 11.10
C GLU A 29 16.81 5.43 9.82
N VAL A 30 16.33 4.37 9.19
CA VAL A 30 15.43 4.40 8.05
C VAL A 30 14.18 3.61 8.44
N SER A 31 13.03 4.23 8.35
CA SER A 31 11.73 3.57 8.51
C SER A 31 10.94 3.69 7.22
N VAL A 32 10.41 2.58 6.71
CA VAL A 32 9.60 2.52 5.49
C VAL A 32 8.36 1.72 5.79
N THR A 33 7.20 2.31 5.56
CA THR A 33 5.90 1.65 5.75
C THR A 33 5.21 1.47 4.41
N HIS A 34 4.88 0.22 4.10
CA HIS A 34 3.99 -0.15 3.01
C HIS A 34 2.66 -0.64 3.57
N ALA A 35 1.56 -0.05 3.15
CA ALA A 35 0.22 -0.44 3.56
C ALA A 35 -0.62 -0.86 2.34
N SER A 36 -1.52 -1.82 2.50
CA SER A 36 -2.45 -2.24 1.45
C SER A 36 -3.46 -1.15 1.14
N GLU A 37 -3.84 -0.38 2.15
CA GLU A 37 -4.74 0.76 2.06
C GLU A 37 -4.01 2.04 2.50
N GLY A 38 -4.29 3.15 1.84
CA GLY A 38 -3.67 4.44 2.13
C GLY A 38 -2.33 4.67 1.42
N ALA A 39 -1.62 5.72 1.83
CA ALA A 39 -0.31 6.05 1.32
C ALA A 39 0.78 5.24 2.04
N SER A 40 1.75 4.77 1.27
CA SER A 40 3.01 4.27 1.81
C SER A 40 3.94 5.45 2.08
N GLY A 41 4.82 5.32 3.07
CA GLY A 41 5.67 6.43 3.46
C GLY A 41 7.05 6.00 3.95
N PHE A 42 7.95 6.97 4.05
CA PHE A 42 9.27 6.77 4.61
C PHE A 42 9.65 7.86 5.60
N GLN A 43 10.56 7.52 6.49
CA GLN A 43 11.21 8.44 7.41
C GLN A 43 12.71 8.12 7.46
N LEU A 44 13.54 9.14 7.27
CA LEU A 44 15.00 9.05 7.40
C LEU A 44 15.43 9.95 8.53
N ARG A 45 16.18 9.43 9.47
CA ARG A 45 16.72 10.17 10.60
C ARG A 45 18.24 10.27 10.51
N PHE A 46 18.73 11.49 10.45
CA PHE A 46 20.15 11.81 10.39
C PHE A 46 20.60 12.45 11.69
N LYS A 47 21.77 12.04 12.16
CA LYS A 47 22.45 12.71 13.26
C LYS A 47 23.28 13.86 12.72
N VAL A 48 23.13 15.03 13.30
CA VAL A 48 23.78 16.24 12.81
C VAL A 48 24.44 16.97 13.97
N ASN A 49 25.72 17.32 13.80
CA ASN A 49 26.40 18.20 14.73
C ASN A 49 26.04 19.65 14.41
N SER A 50 26.02 20.52 15.42
CA SER A 50 25.59 21.92 15.32
C SER A 50 26.33 22.77 14.26
N HIS A 51 27.51 22.32 13.80
CA HIS A 51 28.33 22.98 12.77
C HIS A 51 28.38 22.18 11.45
N SER A 52 27.46 21.25 11.22
CA SER A 52 27.46 20.45 10.02
C SER A 52 26.95 21.23 8.82
N GLU A 53 27.72 21.25 7.73
CA GLU A 53 27.31 21.77 6.43
C GLU A 53 26.06 21.08 5.87
N LEU A 54 25.73 19.89 6.41
CA LEU A 54 24.56 19.10 6.04
C LEU A 54 23.23 19.86 6.29
N ASN A 55 23.14 20.66 7.37
CA ASN A 55 21.99 21.50 7.65
C ASN A 55 21.71 22.47 6.48
N THR A 56 22.77 23.10 5.99
CA THR A 56 22.68 24.07 4.89
C THR A 56 22.34 23.39 3.57
N LEU A 57 22.94 22.23 3.29
CA LEU A 57 22.65 21.46 2.08
C LEU A 57 21.19 20.96 2.04
N PHE A 58 20.67 20.44 3.15
CA PHE A 58 19.26 20.04 3.21
C PHE A 58 18.31 21.22 3.12
N LEU A 59 18.60 22.35 3.77
CA LEU A 59 17.77 23.54 3.69
C LEU A 59 17.77 24.14 2.27
N ILE A 60 18.89 24.14 1.56
CA ILE A 60 18.96 24.58 0.17
C ILE A 60 18.19 23.61 -0.75
N ALA A 61 18.40 22.30 -0.58
CA ALA A 61 17.70 21.30 -1.38
C ALA A 61 16.18 21.35 -1.20
N VAL A 62 15.70 21.65 0.00
CA VAL A 62 14.26 21.76 0.32
C VAL A 62 13.73 23.12 -0.04
N GLY A 63 14.48 24.20 0.24
CA GLY A 63 14.05 25.57 -0.07
C GLY A 63 13.83 25.83 -1.56
N ASN A 64 14.62 25.19 -2.42
CA ASN A 64 14.43 25.27 -3.87
C ASN A 64 13.21 24.46 -4.37
N ASN A 65 12.64 23.57 -3.56
CA ASN A 65 11.52 22.70 -3.95
C ASN A 65 10.14 23.30 -3.64
N THR A 66 10.07 24.52 -3.10
CA THR A 66 8.80 25.16 -2.71
C THR A 66 8.19 26.05 -3.79
N SER A 67 8.83 26.19 -4.95
CA SER A 67 8.32 27.02 -6.05
C SER A 67 7.34 26.20 -6.92
N LEU A 68 6.22 26.79 -7.28
CA LEU A 68 5.31 26.25 -8.29
C LEU A 68 6.09 25.92 -9.57
N GLY A 69 6.06 24.65 -9.99
CA GLY A 69 6.76 24.18 -11.20
C GLY A 69 8.09 23.46 -10.98
N THR A 70 8.63 23.44 -9.76
CA THR A 70 9.77 22.57 -9.45
C THR A 70 9.27 21.17 -9.09
N PRO A 71 9.82 20.08 -9.69
CA PRO A 71 9.44 18.73 -9.32
C PRO A 71 9.86 18.44 -7.87
N PRO A 72 9.05 17.71 -7.11
CA PRO A 72 9.38 17.35 -5.73
C PRO A 72 10.65 16.51 -5.68
N LEU A 73 11.35 16.58 -4.56
CA LEU A 73 12.59 15.83 -4.34
C LEU A 73 12.25 14.34 -4.17
N ARG A 74 12.66 13.54 -5.14
CA ARG A 74 12.49 12.09 -5.15
C ARG A 74 13.54 11.42 -4.26
N VAL A 75 13.12 10.43 -3.49
CA VAL A 75 13.96 9.63 -2.60
C VAL A 75 13.75 8.16 -2.94
N VAL A 76 14.86 7.48 -3.27
CA VAL A 76 14.82 6.05 -3.59
C VAL A 76 15.74 5.30 -2.61
N LEU A 77 15.18 4.27 -1.99
CA LEU A 77 15.85 3.40 -1.05
C LEU A 77 16.01 2.01 -1.67
N ILE A 78 17.25 1.53 -1.75
CA ILE A 78 17.59 0.21 -2.28
C ILE A 78 18.33 -0.55 -1.20
N VAL A 79 17.86 -1.74 -0.88
CA VAL A 79 18.51 -2.64 0.08
C VAL A 79 19.12 -3.81 -0.67
N THR A 80 20.39 -4.08 -0.42
CA THR A 80 21.07 -5.28 -0.91
C THR A 80 21.16 -6.29 0.22
N LEU A 81 20.53 -7.44 0.02
CA LEU A 81 20.52 -8.55 0.96
C LEU A 81 21.05 -9.81 0.25
N GLY A 82 22.10 -10.44 0.78
CA GLY A 82 22.71 -11.63 0.18
C GLY A 82 23.18 -11.42 -1.28
N GLY A 83 23.65 -10.22 -1.62
CA GLY A 83 24.11 -9.85 -2.97
C GLY A 83 23.01 -9.48 -3.96
N ARG A 84 21.74 -9.50 -3.55
CA ARG A 84 20.61 -9.07 -4.40
C ARG A 84 20.13 -7.69 -3.99
N ALA A 85 20.23 -6.73 -4.89
CA ALA A 85 19.67 -5.40 -4.71
C ALA A 85 18.16 -5.44 -4.95
N GLN A 86 17.39 -4.87 -4.02
CA GLN A 86 15.95 -4.79 -4.09
C GLN A 86 15.52 -3.35 -3.78
N PRO A 87 14.73 -2.70 -4.64
CA PRO A 87 14.10 -1.45 -4.29
C PRO A 87 13.20 -1.65 -3.07
N LEU A 88 13.48 -0.93 -2.00
CA LEU A 88 12.67 -0.95 -0.79
C LEU A 88 11.59 0.11 -0.85
N PHE A 89 11.91 1.30 -1.36
CA PHE A 89 10.98 2.41 -1.45
C PHE A 89 11.35 3.37 -2.59
N ASP A 90 10.34 3.99 -3.17
CA ASP A 90 10.44 5.04 -4.16
C ASP A 90 9.33 6.06 -3.91
N GLY A 91 9.70 7.29 -3.60
CA GLY A 91 8.72 8.31 -3.23
C GLY A 91 9.30 9.71 -3.25
N VAL A 92 8.55 10.65 -2.69
CA VAL A 92 8.91 12.06 -2.67
C VAL A 92 8.93 12.61 -1.25
N LEU A 93 9.87 13.51 -1.00
CA LEU A 93 10.00 14.22 0.26
C LEU A 93 8.81 15.17 0.45
N THR A 94 8.15 15.09 1.61
CA THR A 94 7.01 15.95 1.95
C THR A 94 7.32 16.90 3.10
N HIS A 95 8.17 16.46 4.05
CA HIS A 95 8.45 17.25 5.25
C HIS A 95 9.89 17.05 5.71
N VAL A 96 10.46 18.13 6.25
CA VAL A 96 11.78 18.15 6.90
C VAL A 96 11.63 18.73 8.30
N GLY A 97 11.91 17.90 9.30
CA GLY A 97 11.98 18.32 10.69
C GLY A 97 13.44 18.48 11.14
N VAL A 98 13.74 19.55 11.80
CA VAL A 98 15.07 19.79 12.39
C VAL A 98 14.93 19.95 13.90
N GLN A 99 15.63 19.10 14.64
CA GLN A 99 15.73 19.19 16.09
C GLN A 99 17.13 19.65 16.45
N ALA A 100 17.25 20.85 16.99
CA ALA A 100 18.53 21.38 17.46
C ALA A 100 19.05 20.57 18.64
N GLY A 101 20.35 20.30 18.68
CA GLY A 101 20.99 19.66 19.81
C GLY A 101 21.02 20.61 21.02
N GLN A 102 20.82 20.04 22.22
CA GLN A 102 20.93 20.74 23.50
C GLN A 102 21.99 20.04 24.37
N ASP A 103 22.69 20.79 25.20
CA ASP A 103 23.62 20.28 26.23
C ASP A 103 24.64 19.23 25.73
N ARG A 104 25.36 19.52 24.63
CA ARG A 104 26.33 18.64 23.96
C ARG A 104 25.72 17.41 23.28
N GLN A 105 24.41 17.28 23.21
CA GLN A 105 23.76 16.27 22.38
C GLN A 105 23.73 16.74 20.93
N ALA A 106 23.98 15.83 20.01
CA ALA A 106 23.86 16.11 18.58
C ALA A 106 22.40 16.40 18.20
N GLY A 107 22.18 17.34 17.31
CA GLY A 107 20.89 17.55 16.69
C GLY A 107 20.46 16.40 15.78
N SER A 108 19.22 16.37 15.35
CA SER A 108 18.75 15.43 14.35
C SER A 108 17.97 16.12 13.24
N ILE A 109 18.11 15.61 12.02
CA ILE A 109 17.26 15.96 10.89
C ILE A 109 16.41 14.75 10.55
N THR A 110 15.12 14.96 10.46
CA THR A 110 14.15 13.93 10.06
C THR A 110 13.54 14.32 8.73
N LEU A 111 13.74 13.47 7.71
CA LEU A 111 13.11 13.59 6.40
C LEU A 111 11.93 12.64 6.35
N THR A 112 10.74 13.13 6.06
CA THR A 112 9.53 12.31 5.90
C THR A 112 8.97 12.50 4.51
N GLY A 113 8.50 11.42 3.91
CA GLY A 113 7.89 11.47 2.59
C GLY A 113 6.86 10.37 2.36
N GLU A 114 6.19 10.49 1.24
CA GLU A 114 5.17 9.56 0.77
C GLU A 114 5.60 8.91 -0.54
N ASP A 115 4.91 7.86 -0.95
CA ASP A 115 5.17 7.20 -2.23
C ASP A 115 4.90 8.14 -3.43
N LEU A 116 5.24 7.70 -4.63
CA LEU A 116 5.10 8.51 -5.85
C LEU A 116 3.65 8.93 -6.16
N SER A 117 2.65 8.37 -5.49
CA SER A 117 1.27 8.83 -5.65
C SER A 117 1.09 10.28 -5.21
N LYS A 118 1.95 10.79 -4.30
CA LYS A 118 1.94 12.18 -3.86
C LYS A 118 2.18 13.18 -4.98
N VAL A 119 2.94 12.80 -6.02
CA VAL A 119 3.13 13.66 -7.19
C VAL A 119 1.82 13.91 -7.93
N MET A 120 0.91 12.93 -7.90
CA MET A 120 -0.41 13.02 -8.52
C MET A 120 -1.40 13.88 -7.72
N ASP A 121 -1.02 14.28 -6.49
CA ASP A 121 -1.84 15.09 -5.58
C ASP A 121 -1.48 16.58 -5.58
N LEU A 122 -0.56 17.00 -6.43
CA LEU A 122 -0.03 18.37 -6.41
C LEU A 122 -0.89 19.38 -7.17
N ILE A 123 -1.60 18.94 -8.20
CA ILE A 123 -2.35 19.83 -9.10
C ILE A 123 -3.80 19.37 -9.18
N ASP A 124 -4.72 20.29 -9.00
CA ASP A 124 -6.15 20.07 -9.19
C ASP A 124 -6.51 20.25 -10.67
N PHE A 125 -7.07 19.19 -11.27
CA PHE A 125 -7.53 19.16 -12.66
C PHE A 125 -9.06 19.09 -12.74
N SER A 126 -9.77 19.62 -11.76
CA SER A 126 -11.24 19.64 -11.76
C SER A 126 -11.82 20.22 -13.04
N GLY A 127 -12.79 19.52 -13.61
CA GLY A 127 -13.45 19.92 -14.84
C GLY A 127 -12.86 19.30 -16.12
N LEU A 128 -11.75 18.59 -16.06
CA LEU A 128 -11.18 17.91 -17.24
C LEU A 128 -12.13 16.78 -17.71
N PRO A 129 -12.68 16.84 -18.94
CA PRO A 129 -13.63 15.85 -19.41
C PRO A 129 -12.94 14.60 -19.98
N TYR A 130 -13.58 13.44 -19.83
CA TYR A 130 -13.16 12.14 -20.38
C TYR A 130 -14.28 11.51 -21.22
N PRO A 131 -14.59 12.03 -22.42
CA PRO A 131 -15.68 11.53 -23.25
C PRO A 131 -15.40 10.10 -23.73
N ALA A 132 -16.39 9.22 -23.63
CA ALA A 132 -16.34 7.83 -24.10
C ALA A 132 -15.19 6.99 -23.52
N MET A 133 -14.60 7.37 -22.38
CA MET A 133 -13.50 6.66 -21.78
C MET A 133 -13.97 5.77 -20.62
N PRO A 134 -13.75 4.45 -20.66
CA PRO A 134 -13.94 3.59 -19.52
C PRO A 134 -12.95 3.94 -18.39
N ILE A 135 -13.24 3.49 -17.18
CA ILE A 135 -12.48 3.84 -15.97
C ILE A 135 -10.99 3.51 -16.15
N GLU A 136 -10.68 2.33 -16.66
CA GLU A 136 -9.31 1.84 -16.84
C GLU A 136 -8.50 2.72 -17.80
N ALA A 137 -9.13 3.18 -18.89
CA ALA A 137 -8.49 4.05 -19.86
C ALA A 137 -8.20 5.45 -19.25
N ARG A 138 -9.13 5.96 -18.44
CA ARG A 138 -8.91 7.22 -17.69
C ARG A 138 -7.72 7.11 -16.75
N VAL A 139 -7.67 6.04 -15.97
CA VAL A 139 -6.55 5.78 -15.03
C VAL A 139 -5.23 5.65 -15.79
N ALA A 140 -5.19 4.89 -16.89
CA ALA A 140 -3.98 4.75 -17.70
C ALA A 140 -3.51 6.10 -18.24
N LEU A 141 -4.42 6.92 -18.77
CA LEU A 141 -4.12 8.26 -19.30
C LEU A 141 -3.59 9.19 -18.21
N ILE A 142 -4.20 9.16 -17.01
CA ILE A 142 -3.76 9.96 -15.87
C ILE A 142 -2.36 9.54 -15.44
N CYS A 143 -2.11 8.25 -15.25
CA CYS A 143 -0.78 7.74 -14.85
C CYS A 143 0.29 8.04 -15.90
N ALA A 144 -0.04 8.05 -17.19
CA ALA A 144 0.89 8.36 -18.28
C ALA A 144 1.49 9.77 -18.16
N LYS A 145 0.80 10.75 -17.56
CA LYS A 145 1.33 12.09 -17.29
C LYS A 145 2.60 12.05 -16.41
N TYR A 146 2.75 11.02 -15.61
CA TYR A 146 3.83 10.84 -14.64
C TYR A 146 4.90 9.85 -15.08
N ALA A 147 4.94 9.50 -16.36
CA ALA A 147 5.93 8.58 -16.94
C ALA A 147 7.38 9.04 -16.72
N ALA A 148 7.63 10.35 -16.62
CA ALA A 148 8.94 10.90 -16.31
C ALA A 148 9.50 10.43 -14.95
N PHE A 149 8.63 10.07 -13.99
CA PHE A 149 8.99 9.46 -12.71
C PHE A 149 9.15 7.94 -12.80
N GLY A 150 9.10 7.34 -13.98
CA GLY A 150 9.17 5.89 -14.15
C GLY A 150 7.90 5.15 -13.73
N ILE A 151 6.77 5.84 -13.63
CA ILE A 151 5.48 5.23 -13.27
C ILE A 151 4.91 4.50 -14.48
N ILE A 152 4.68 3.20 -14.32
CA ILE A 152 4.11 2.31 -15.33
C ILE A 152 2.70 1.95 -14.90
N PRO A 153 1.66 2.36 -15.63
CA PRO A 153 0.28 2.02 -15.29
C PRO A 153 -0.01 0.54 -15.51
N LEU A 154 -0.68 -0.08 -14.54
CA LEU A 154 -1.19 -1.45 -14.60
C LEU A 154 -2.68 -1.44 -14.21
N PRO A 155 -3.59 -0.94 -15.07
CA PRO A 155 -5.01 -0.98 -14.81
C PRO A 155 -5.59 -2.35 -15.15
N ILE A 156 -6.27 -2.96 -14.18
CA ILE A 156 -7.03 -4.20 -14.37
C ILE A 156 -8.50 -3.83 -14.62
N PRO A 157 -9.14 -4.36 -15.66
CA PRO A 157 -10.53 -4.09 -15.95
C PRO A 157 -11.47 -4.49 -14.80
N ALA A 158 -12.51 -3.68 -14.58
CA ALA A 158 -13.56 -4.01 -13.63
C ALA A 158 -14.39 -5.20 -14.14
N LEU A 159 -14.99 -5.96 -13.20
CA LEU A 159 -15.92 -7.06 -13.54
C LEU A 159 -17.11 -6.59 -14.39
N PHE A 160 -17.53 -5.36 -14.16
CA PHE A 160 -18.64 -4.72 -14.88
C PHE A 160 -18.12 -3.41 -15.49
N PRO A 161 -17.59 -3.45 -16.72
CA PRO A 161 -17.06 -2.25 -17.38
C PRO A 161 -18.20 -1.28 -17.69
N ASP A 162 -18.02 -0.03 -17.29
CA ASP A 162 -18.92 1.08 -17.60
C ASP A 162 -18.26 1.99 -18.64
N VAL A 163 -18.76 1.96 -19.86
CA VAL A 163 -18.31 2.85 -20.92
C VAL A 163 -19.33 3.97 -21.08
N PRO A 164 -19.01 5.20 -20.67
CA PRO A 164 -19.96 6.31 -20.73
C PRO A 164 -20.25 6.68 -22.19
N ILE A 165 -21.55 6.78 -22.52
CA ILE A 165 -22.03 7.24 -23.82
C ILE A 165 -22.04 8.77 -23.79
N PRO A 166 -21.29 9.48 -24.67
CA PRO A 166 -21.12 10.94 -24.57
C PRO A 166 -22.39 11.76 -24.67
N ILE A 167 -23.43 11.26 -25.34
CA ILE A 167 -24.74 11.92 -25.42
C ILE A 167 -25.56 11.81 -24.14
N GLU A 168 -25.21 10.86 -23.25
CA GLU A 168 -25.88 10.68 -21.97
C GLU A 168 -25.07 11.26 -20.81
N ARG A 169 -23.75 11.01 -20.81
CA ARG A 169 -22.86 11.42 -19.75
C ARG A 169 -21.42 11.60 -20.24
N ILE A 170 -20.81 12.73 -19.94
CA ILE A 170 -19.38 12.95 -20.06
C ILE A 170 -18.81 13.02 -18.64
N PRO A 171 -18.05 12.00 -18.20
CA PRO A 171 -17.36 12.08 -16.92
C PRO A 171 -16.35 13.23 -16.91
N ALA A 172 -16.31 13.98 -15.83
CA ALA A 172 -15.31 15.02 -15.60
C ALA A 172 -14.56 14.75 -14.31
N GLN A 173 -13.27 15.05 -14.32
CA GLN A 173 -12.43 14.92 -13.15
C GLN A 173 -12.88 15.87 -12.04
N GLN A 174 -12.79 15.39 -10.80
CA GLN A 174 -13.01 16.18 -9.60
C GLN A 174 -11.76 16.07 -8.71
N GLY A 175 -11.17 17.19 -8.35
CA GLY A 175 -9.97 17.25 -7.54
C GLY A 175 -8.68 16.89 -8.28
N THR A 176 -7.69 16.48 -7.51
CA THR A 176 -6.38 16.07 -8.01
C THR A 176 -6.43 14.74 -8.75
N ASP A 177 -5.41 14.43 -9.52
CA ASP A 177 -5.32 13.13 -10.22
C ASP A 177 -5.39 11.96 -9.23
N LEU A 178 -4.74 12.06 -8.07
CA LEU A 178 -4.78 11.03 -7.03
C LEU A 178 -6.17 10.87 -6.43
N ALA A 179 -6.82 11.99 -6.08
CA ALA A 179 -8.17 11.97 -5.51
C ALA A 179 -9.16 11.32 -6.48
N TYR A 180 -9.09 11.69 -7.75
CA TYR A 180 -9.98 11.15 -8.78
C TYR A 180 -9.74 9.66 -9.05
N VAL A 181 -8.47 9.22 -9.16
CA VAL A 181 -8.16 7.79 -9.36
C VAL A 181 -8.62 6.95 -8.16
N ARG A 182 -8.47 7.46 -6.93
CA ARG A 182 -8.98 6.79 -5.72
C ARG A 182 -10.50 6.72 -5.70
N GLN A 183 -11.18 7.79 -6.08
CA GLN A 183 -12.63 7.79 -6.23
C GLN A 183 -13.08 6.73 -7.26
N LEU A 184 -12.44 6.68 -8.43
CA LEU A 184 -12.73 5.66 -9.44
C LEU A 184 -12.49 4.23 -8.93
N ALA A 185 -11.44 4.02 -8.12
CA ALA A 185 -11.18 2.73 -7.49
C ALA A 185 -12.28 2.34 -6.51
N GLU A 186 -12.74 3.26 -5.68
CA GLU A 186 -13.86 3.01 -4.74
C GLU A 186 -15.17 2.69 -5.47
N GLU A 187 -15.47 3.37 -6.59
CA GLU A 187 -16.68 3.14 -7.39
C GLU A 187 -16.78 1.70 -7.90
N VAL A 188 -15.66 1.06 -8.23
CA VAL A 188 -15.62 -0.30 -8.79
C VAL A 188 -15.08 -1.37 -7.83
N GLY A 189 -14.83 -1.00 -6.57
CA GLY A 189 -14.28 -1.91 -5.55
C GLY A 189 -12.83 -2.31 -5.78
N HIS A 190 -12.08 -1.49 -6.50
CA HIS A 190 -10.65 -1.64 -6.73
C HIS A 190 -9.82 -0.94 -5.66
N VAL A 191 -8.52 -1.16 -5.69
CA VAL A 191 -7.50 -0.42 -4.94
C VAL A 191 -6.56 0.28 -5.91
N PHE A 192 -6.03 1.41 -5.48
CA PHE A 192 -4.99 2.12 -6.19
C PHE A 192 -3.78 2.34 -5.28
N TYR A 193 -2.61 1.95 -5.75
CA TYR A 193 -1.34 2.21 -5.09
C TYR A 193 -0.19 2.24 -6.11
N ILE A 194 0.91 2.87 -5.70
CA ILE A 194 2.17 2.85 -6.46
C ILE A 194 3.20 2.11 -5.61
N GLU A 195 3.82 1.09 -6.19
CA GLU A 195 4.89 0.33 -5.53
C GLU A 195 6.16 0.29 -6.39
N PRO A 196 7.34 0.24 -5.77
CA PRO A 196 8.59 0.08 -6.50
C PRO A 196 8.58 -1.20 -7.33
N GLY A 197 8.99 -1.10 -8.59
CA GLY A 197 9.20 -2.25 -9.46
C GLY A 197 10.43 -3.06 -9.06
N GLU A 198 10.74 -4.11 -9.82
CA GLU A 198 11.96 -4.91 -9.62
C GLU A 198 13.22 -4.16 -10.06
N VAL A 199 13.06 -3.28 -11.05
CA VAL A 199 14.14 -2.43 -11.55
C VAL A 199 14.12 -1.10 -10.81
N PRO A 200 15.24 -0.64 -10.27
CA PRO A 200 15.33 0.67 -9.63
C PRO A 200 14.85 1.80 -10.55
N LEU A 201 14.22 2.82 -9.98
CA LEU A 201 13.65 3.97 -10.68
C LEU A 201 12.40 3.66 -11.53
N THR A 202 11.91 2.44 -11.50
CA THR A 202 10.60 2.08 -12.07
C THR A 202 9.61 1.80 -10.95
N SER A 203 8.38 2.24 -11.11
CA SER A 203 7.31 2.01 -10.15
C SER A 203 6.03 1.62 -10.88
N ILE A 204 5.28 0.70 -10.31
CA ILE A 204 4.03 0.19 -10.89
C ILE A 204 2.86 0.90 -10.23
N ALA A 205 2.06 1.60 -11.01
CA ALA A 205 0.78 2.15 -10.59
C ALA A 205 -0.31 1.10 -10.82
N TYR A 206 -0.60 0.35 -9.78
CA TYR A 206 -1.62 -0.68 -9.82
C TYR A 206 -3.00 -0.09 -9.58
N PHE A 207 -3.92 -0.37 -10.49
CA PHE A 207 -5.34 -0.10 -10.34
C PHE A 207 -6.10 -1.39 -10.62
N GLY A 208 -6.71 -1.98 -9.62
CA GLY A 208 -7.38 -3.28 -9.79
C GLY A 208 -7.97 -3.81 -8.50
N PRO A 209 -8.60 -4.98 -8.54
CA PRO A 209 -9.08 -5.64 -7.33
C PRO A 209 -7.90 -6.01 -6.43
N GLU A 210 -8.11 -6.02 -5.13
CA GLU A 210 -7.12 -6.57 -4.21
C GLU A 210 -6.95 -8.07 -4.48
N ILE A 211 -5.72 -8.52 -4.69
CA ILE A 211 -5.42 -9.90 -5.06
C ILE A 211 -4.97 -10.67 -3.82
N LYS A 212 -5.78 -11.63 -3.36
CA LYS A 212 -5.45 -12.55 -2.26
C LYS A 212 -5.19 -13.98 -2.77
N VAL A 213 -4.65 -14.08 -4.00
CA VAL A 213 -4.24 -15.34 -4.64
C VAL A 213 -2.81 -15.21 -5.16
N GLY A 214 -2.13 -16.34 -5.34
CA GLY A 214 -0.77 -16.38 -5.87
C GLY A 214 0.20 -17.15 -4.98
N PRO A 215 1.47 -17.25 -5.38
CA PRO A 215 2.47 -17.94 -4.58
C PRO A 215 2.73 -17.18 -3.28
N PRO A 216 2.66 -17.87 -2.12
CA PRO A 216 2.96 -17.23 -0.85
C PRO A 216 4.46 -16.94 -0.71
N GLN A 217 4.77 -15.92 0.06
CA GLN A 217 6.12 -15.67 0.55
C GLN A 217 6.54 -16.78 1.52
N PRO A 218 7.84 -16.96 1.81
CA PRO A 218 8.31 -17.96 2.77
C PRO A 218 7.56 -17.82 4.10
N ALA A 219 7.30 -18.97 4.74
CA ALA A 219 6.45 -19.02 5.91
C ALA A 219 7.08 -18.31 7.13
N LEU A 220 6.22 -17.67 7.92
CA LEU A 220 6.51 -17.20 9.26
C LEU A 220 6.35 -18.37 10.22
N ASN A 221 7.43 -18.78 10.83
CA ASN A 221 7.48 -19.91 11.77
C ASN A 221 7.50 -19.39 13.19
N VAL A 222 6.52 -19.83 13.97
CA VAL A 222 6.33 -19.48 15.39
C VAL A 222 6.54 -20.73 16.22
N ASP A 223 7.19 -20.62 17.35
CA ASP A 223 7.37 -21.72 18.32
C ASP A 223 7.82 -23.06 17.67
N MET A 224 8.80 -22.97 16.78
CA MET A 224 9.35 -24.10 16.05
C MET A 224 10.86 -24.27 16.33
N ASP A 225 11.29 -24.01 17.55
CA ASP A 225 12.70 -24.11 18.01
C ASP A 225 13.66 -23.36 17.06
N ALA A 226 14.64 -24.06 16.51
CA ALA A 226 15.65 -23.51 15.60
C ALA A 226 15.06 -22.95 14.27
N HIS A 227 13.84 -23.34 13.91
CA HIS A 227 13.17 -22.88 12.69
C HIS A 227 12.28 -21.64 12.92
N THR A 228 12.14 -21.18 14.17
CA THR A 228 11.42 -19.95 14.48
C THR A 228 12.12 -18.77 13.84
N ASN A 229 11.42 -17.98 13.00
CA ASN A 229 11.97 -16.86 12.26
C ASN A 229 11.27 -15.53 12.53
N VAL A 230 10.30 -15.51 13.43
CA VAL A 230 9.64 -14.31 13.96
C VAL A 230 10.10 -14.02 15.38
N GLU A 231 10.13 -12.75 15.76
CA GLU A 231 10.41 -12.32 17.14
C GLU A 231 9.14 -12.33 17.99
N SER A 232 8.03 -11.93 17.39
CA SER A 232 6.72 -11.92 18.01
C SER A 232 5.62 -12.12 16.98
N LEU A 233 4.52 -12.77 17.38
CA LEU A 233 3.31 -12.88 16.56
C LEU A 233 2.10 -13.06 17.48
N ASN A 234 1.15 -12.11 17.38
CA ASN A 234 -0.06 -12.08 18.17
C ASN A 234 -1.28 -12.13 17.25
N PHE A 235 -2.29 -12.90 17.61
CA PHE A 235 -3.51 -13.07 16.83
C PHE A 235 -4.71 -12.50 17.55
N SER A 236 -5.66 -11.96 16.78
CA SER A 236 -6.95 -11.52 17.24
C SER A 236 -8.03 -12.00 16.30
N PHE A 237 -9.14 -12.48 16.84
CA PHE A 237 -10.33 -12.84 16.07
C PHE A 237 -11.52 -12.00 16.55
N ASP A 238 -12.14 -11.28 15.61
CA ASP A 238 -13.33 -10.49 15.85
C ASP A 238 -14.54 -11.13 15.16
N PRO A 239 -15.41 -11.84 15.89
CA PRO A 239 -16.58 -12.49 15.34
C PRO A 239 -17.67 -11.49 14.88
N THR A 240 -17.56 -10.23 15.28
CA THR A 240 -18.58 -9.20 14.96
C THR A 240 -18.33 -8.48 13.64
N LYS A 241 -17.18 -8.73 12.99
CA LYS A 241 -16.82 -8.10 11.71
C LYS A 241 -17.62 -8.55 10.51
N GLY A 242 -18.35 -9.68 10.57
CA GLY A 242 -19.17 -10.15 9.48
C GLY A 242 -20.33 -9.20 9.17
N VAL A 243 -20.28 -8.51 8.03
CA VAL A 243 -21.33 -7.59 7.58
C VAL A 243 -21.85 -8.05 6.22
N LEU A 244 -23.18 -8.09 6.09
CA LEU A 244 -23.85 -8.30 4.80
C LEU A 244 -24.39 -6.96 4.31
N PRO A 245 -23.78 -6.34 3.27
CA PRO A 245 -24.32 -5.13 2.68
C PRO A 245 -25.57 -5.41 1.90
N VAL A 246 -26.55 -4.51 2.02
CA VAL A 246 -27.81 -4.54 1.28
C VAL A 246 -27.87 -3.27 0.43
N VAL A 247 -27.88 -3.43 -0.88
CA VAL A 247 -28.04 -2.33 -1.84
C VAL A 247 -29.51 -2.20 -2.23
N TYR A 248 -29.91 -0.97 -2.56
CA TYR A 248 -31.24 -0.70 -3.09
C TYR A 248 -31.14 -0.45 -4.59
N ILE A 249 -31.92 -1.21 -5.37
CA ILE A 249 -32.04 -1.00 -6.81
C ILE A 249 -33.46 -0.50 -7.07
N GLN A 250 -33.59 0.58 -7.83
CA GLN A 250 -34.91 1.12 -8.17
C GLN A 250 -35.54 0.31 -9.31
N ASN A 251 -36.79 -0.16 -9.10
CA ASN A 251 -37.56 -0.76 -10.18
C ASN A 251 -37.89 0.33 -11.23
N PRO A 252 -37.53 0.13 -12.53
CA PRO A 252 -37.78 1.13 -13.56
C PRO A 252 -39.26 1.50 -13.76
N GLN A 253 -40.18 0.53 -13.51
CA GLN A 253 -41.62 0.70 -13.74
C GLN A 253 -42.34 1.30 -12.54
N THR A 254 -42.09 0.77 -11.34
CA THR A 254 -42.80 1.18 -10.12
C THR A 254 -42.08 2.23 -9.30
N ARG A 255 -40.77 2.48 -9.62
CA ARG A 255 -39.86 3.32 -8.85
C ARG A 255 -39.70 2.90 -7.39
N ALA A 256 -40.18 1.73 -7.02
CA ALA A 256 -40.01 1.18 -5.68
C ALA A 256 -38.58 0.68 -5.48
N PRO A 257 -37.93 0.96 -4.33
CA PRO A 257 -36.62 0.42 -4.02
C PRO A 257 -36.74 -1.08 -3.67
N ILE A 258 -35.93 -1.90 -4.34
CA ILE A 258 -35.81 -3.34 -4.07
C ILE A 258 -34.50 -3.57 -3.31
N PRO A 259 -34.54 -4.07 -2.06
CA PRO A 259 -33.34 -4.41 -1.31
C PRO A 259 -32.73 -5.72 -1.85
N ILE A 260 -31.44 -5.69 -2.17
CA ILE A 260 -30.69 -6.87 -2.63
C ILE A 260 -29.48 -7.06 -1.71
N PRO A 261 -29.41 -8.16 -0.96
CA PRO A 261 -28.22 -8.51 -0.19
C PRO A 261 -27.10 -8.95 -1.13
N ILE A 262 -25.91 -8.42 -0.93
CA ILE A 262 -24.74 -8.71 -1.76
C ILE A 262 -23.77 -9.57 -0.97
N PRO A 263 -23.72 -10.88 -1.20
CA PRO A 263 -22.69 -11.75 -0.62
C PRO A 263 -21.35 -11.46 -1.30
N ASN A 264 -20.24 -11.67 -0.55
CA ASN A 264 -18.93 -11.53 -1.15
C ASN A 264 -18.55 -12.80 -1.93
N LEU A 265 -18.53 -12.70 -3.24
CA LEU A 265 -18.22 -13.77 -4.19
C LEU A 265 -17.09 -13.35 -5.15
N ASN A 266 -16.03 -12.72 -4.63
CA ASN A 266 -14.91 -12.31 -5.47
C ASN A 266 -13.92 -13.47 -5.68
N PRO A 267 -13.75 -14.00 -6.90
CA PRO A 267 -12.84 -15.10 -7.18
C PRO A 267 -11.36 -14.77 -6.97
N LEU A 268 -10.99 -13.48 -6.98
CA LEU A 268 -9.62 -13.01 -6.69
C LEU A 268 -9.34 -12.86 -5.19
N GLN A 269 -10.37 -13.07 -4.37
CA GLN A 269 -10.30 -13.03 -2.91
C GLN A 269 -10.98 -14.28 -2.33
N PRO A 270 -10.50 -15.50 -2.65
CA PRO A 270 -11.07 -16.70 -2.09
C PRO A 270 -10.94 -16.69 -0.57
N PRO A 271 -11.83 -17.34 0.15
CA PRO A 271 -11.65 -17.51 1.58
C PRO A 271 -10.35 -18.25 1.87
N LEU A 272 -9.54 -17.74 2.80
CA LEU A 272 -8.30 -18.36 3.26
C LEU A 272 -8.54 -19.24 4.50
N GLY A 273 -9.62 -18.97 5.24
CA GLY A 273 -10.07 -19.72 6.41
C GLY A 273 -11.40 -20.43 6.15
N ALA A 274 -11.54 -21.65 6.68
CA ALA A 274 -12.74 -22.47 6.55
C ALA A 274 -13.91 -21.97 7.41
N LEU A 275 -13.62 -21.35 8.57
CA LEU A 275 -14.60 -20.84 9.51
C LEU A 275 -14.63 -19.30 9.44
N SER A 276 -15.38 -18.76 8.49
CA SER A 276 -15.59 -17.32 8.38
C SER A 276 -16.37 -16.77 9.57
N ALA A 277 -16.20 -15.47 9.88
CA ALA A 277 -17.03 -14.83 10.89
C ALA A 277 -18.51 -14.91 10.50
N PRO A 278 -19.41 -15.17 11.45
CA PRO A 278 -20.84 -15.15 11.19
C PRO A 278 -21.26 -13.74 10.72
N ILE A 279 -22.33 -13.67 9.93
CA ILE A 279 -22.95 -12.38 9.57
C ILE A 279 -23.57 -11.80 10.84
N ALA A 280 -22.85 -10.86 11.45
CA ALA A 280 -23.30 -10.21 12.69
C ALA A 280 -24.19 -8.99 12.41
N ASN A 281 -23.99 -8.32 11.26
CA ASN A 281 -24.65 -7.07 10.96
C ASN A 281 -25.15 -7.01 9.51
N LEU A 282 -26.31 -6.37 9.31
CA LEU A 282 -26.81 -5.97 8.01
C LEU A 282 -26.53 -4.48 7.82
N LYS A 283 -25.79 -4.11 6.77
CA LYS A 283 -25.50 -2.72 6.44
C LYS A 283 -26.33 -2.26 5.25
N MET A 284 -27.33 -1.44 5.52
CA MET A 284 -28.12 -0.79 4.47
C MET A 284 -27.28 0.30 3.81
N MET A 285 -26.98 0.15 2.51
CA MET A 285 -26.20 1.13 1.77
C MET A 285 -27.06 2.31 1.34
N LYS A 286 -26.58 3.51 1.62
CA LYS A 286 -27.26 4.76 1.25
C LYS A 286 -26.99 5.09 -0.22
N ASP A 287 -27.91 5.81 -0.85
CA ASP A 287 -27.80 6.38 -2.21
C ASP A 287 -27.61 5.40 -3.37
N THR A 288 -27.66 4.08 -3.14
CA THR A 288 -27.49 3.07 -4.19
C THR A 288 -28.67 3.02 -5.16
N ALA A 289 -29.85 3.44 -4.75
CA ALA A 289 -31.05 3.52 -5.61
C ALA A 289 -30.91 4.53 -6.76
N LYS A 290 -29.98 5.46 -6.69
CA LYS A 290 -29.67 6.45 -7.74
C LYS A 290 -28.70 5.91 -8.80
N LEU A 291 -28.02 4.82 -8.48
CA LEU A 291 -27.04 4.17 -9.37
C LEU A 291 -27.76 3.23 -10.34
N ASN A 292 -27.13 2.96 -11.47
CA ASN A 292 -27.60 1.85 -12.29
C ASN A 292 -27.41 0.51 -11.54
N PRO A 293 -28.16 -0.56 -11.86
CA PRO A 293 -28.10 -1.82 -11.12
C PRO A 293 -26.68 -2.40 -11.01
N MET A 294 -25.86 -2.27 -12.06
CA MET A 294 -24.50 -2.79 -12.09
C MET A 294 -23.56 -2.00 -11.16
N GLN A 295 -23.70 -0.68 -11.14
CA GLN A 295 -22.94 0.19 -10.22
C GLN A 295 -23.34 -0.06 -8.77
N ALA A 296 -24.63 -0.25 -8.50
CA ALA A 296 -25.11 -0.58 -7.15
C ALA A 296 -24.54 -1.92 -6.65
N ILE A 297 -24.49 -2.94 -7.51
CA ILE A 297 -23.89 -4.24 -7.20
C ILE A 297 -22.39 -4.09 -6.95
N SER A 298 -21.67 -3.35 -7.81
CA SER A 298 -20.22 -3.09 -7.65
C SER A 298 -19.93 -2.40 -6.31
N ALA A 299 -20.71 -1.38 -5.95
CA ALA A 299 -20.58 -0.70 -4.66
C ALA A 299 -20.86 -1.65 -3.48
N GLY A 300 -21.86 -2.53 -3.62
CA GLY A 300 -22.16 -3.57 -2.61
C GLY A 300 -21.04 -4.58 -2.44
N LEU A 301 -20.40 -5.03 -3.53
CA LEU A 301 -19.24 -5.92 -3.50
C LEU A 301 -18.02 -5.23 -2.86
N ALA A 302 -17.80 -3.95 -3.15
CA ALA A 302 -16.76 -3.16 -2.53
C ALA A 302 -16.93 -3.06 -1.00
N GLU A 303 -18.16 -2.87 -0.54
CA GLU A 303 -18.47 -2.81 0.89
C GLU A 303 -18.38 -4.19 1.58
N ALA A 304 -18.85 -5.25 0.91
CA ALA A 304 -18.72 -6.62 1.41
C ALA A 304 -17.26 -7.01 1.65
N LYS A 305 -16.35 -6.54 0.81
CA LYS A 305 -14.91 -6.75 0.93
C LYS A 305 -14.34 -6.18 2.24
N LYS A 306 -14.72 -4.97 2.64
CA LYS A 306 -14.18 -4.28 3.83
C LYS A 306 -14.45 -5.03 5.14
N SER A 307 -15.48 -5.87 5.18
CA SER A 307 -15.93 -6.58 6.37
C SER A 307 -15.46 -8.04 6.48
N GLN A 308 -14.63 -8.52 5.55
CA GLN A 308 -14.27 -9.95 5.49
C GLN A 308 -13.17 -10.36 6.48
N ASP A 309 -12.20 -9.50 6.74
CA ASP A 309 -10.99 -9.89 7.46
C ASP A 309 -11.23 -9.89 8.98
N ALA A 310 -11.83 -10.96 9.46
CA ALA A 310 -12.16 -11.14 10.89
C ALA A 310 -10.98 -11.58 11.75
N VAL A 311 -9.96 -12.22 11.17
CA VAL A 311 -8.73 -12.58 11.84
C VAL A 311 -7.66 -11.56 11.47
N SER A 312 -7.03 -10.97 12.47
CA SER A 312 -5.86 -10.12 12.33
C SER A 312 -4.70 -10.69 13.12
N ALA A 313 -3.49 -10.48 12.63
CA ALA A 313 -2.28 -10.76 13.38
C ALA A 313 -1.27 -9.63 13.24
N SER A 314 -0.50 -9.39 14.28
CA SER A 314 0.59 -8.41 14.30
C SER A 314 1.85 -9.07 14.86
N GLY A 315 2.99 -8.75 14.27
CA GLY A 315 4.24 -9.32 14.70
C GLY A 315 5.47 -8.56 14.23
N SER A 316 6.62 -9.07 14.62
CA SER A 316 7.93 -8.57 14.20
C SER A 316 8.86 -9.71 13.83
N LEU A 317 9.78 -9.42 12.92
CA LEU A 317 10.83 -10.32 12.49
C LEU A 317 12.16 -9.59 12.25
N ASP A 318 13.26 -10.33 12.40
CA ASP A 318 14.57 -9.93 11.91
C ASP A 318 14.74 -10.43 10.47
N VAL A 319 15.02 -9.50 9.55
CA VAL A 319 15.12 -9.80 8.11
C VAL A 319 16.29 -10.74 7.80
N LEU A 320 17.39 -10.67 8.56
CA LEU A 320 18.52 -11.59 8.38
C LEU A 320 18.13 -13.02 8.76
N ARG A 321 17.37 -13.18 9.84
CA ARG A 321 16.87 -14.48 10.30
C ARG A 321 15.80 -15.04 9.37
N TYR A 322 14.91 -14.21 8.88
CA TYR A 322 13.90 -14.58 7.89
C TYR A 322 14.51 -14.85 6.50
N GLY A 323 15.66 -14.23 6.19
CA GLY A 323 16.41 -14.41 4.95
C GLY A 323 15.91 -13.63 3.74
N ARG A 324 14.81 -12.90 3.87
CA ARG A 324 14.19 -12.09 2.80
C ARG A 324 13.49 -10.85 3.39
N VAL A 325 13.18 -9.90 2.54
CA VAL A 325 12.31 -8.76 2.89
C VAL A 325 10.86 -9.20 2.73
N LEU A 326 10.08 -9.16 3.79
CA LEU A 326 8.63 -9.39 3.74
C LEU A 326 7.98 -8.20 3.03
N ARG A 327 7.10 -8.49 2.08
CA ARG A 327 6.41 -7.49 1.26
C ARG A 327 4.93 -7.44 1.60
N ALA A 328 4.39 -6.25 1.74
CA ALA A 328 2.95 -6.03 1.84
C ALA A 328 2.21 -6.44 0.54
N ARG A 329 0.92 -6.55 0.58
CA ARG A 329 0.02 -6.91 -0.56
C ARG A 329 0.29 -8.28 -1.17
N ARG A 330 0.89 -9.19 -0.41
CA ARG A 330 1.17 -10.57 -0.84
C ARG A 330 0.76 -11.55 0.24
N LEU A 331 0.57 -12.81 -0.16
CA LEU A 331 0.30 -13.88 0.78
C LEU A 331 1.58 -14.30 1.51
N VAL A 332 1.42 -14.70 2.76
CA VAL A 332 2.46 -15.34 3.58
C VAL A 332 1.84 -16.49 4.35
N GLY A 333 2.62 -17.56 4.54
CA GLY A 333 2.22 -18.66 5.40
C GLY A 333 2.55 -18.40 6.85
N VAL A 334 1.74 -18.90 7.77
CA VAL A 334 2.03 -18.97 9.21
C VAL A 334 2.01 -20.43 9.65
N ARG A 335 3.00 -20.83 10.43
CA ARG A 335 3.20 -22.20 10.94
C ARG A 335 3.59 -22.20 12.40
N GLY A 336 3.06 -23.14 13.16
CA GLY A 336 3.35 -23.30 14.58
C GLY A 336 2.50 -22.47 15.53
N ALA A 337 1.50 -21.76 15.01
CA ALA A 337 0.54 -20.99 15.83
C ALA A 337 -0.68 -21.82 16.27
N GLY A 338 -0.72 -23.10 15.88
CA GLY A 338 -1.83 -24.01 16.19
C GLY A 338 -2.91 -24.03 15.11
N VAL A 339 -3.75 -25.08 15.14
CA VAL A 339 -4.74 -25.41 14.08
C VAL A 339 -5.67 -24.25 13.72
N ALA A 340 -6.03 -23.41 14.68
CA ALA A 340 -6.93 -22.30 14.45
C ALA A 340 -6.27 -21.18 13.62
N TYR A 341 -4.97 -20.94 13.82
CA TYR A 341 -4.25 -19.80 13.28
C TYR A 341 -3.20 -20.15 12.23
N ASP A 342 -2.78 -21.41 12.10
CA ASP A 342 -1.90 -21.81 11.00
C ASP A 342 -2.57 -21.61 9.65
N GLY A 343 -1.77 -21.34 8.60
CA GLY A 343 -2.26 -21.22 7.24
C GLY A 343 -1.82 -19.96 6.50
N LEU A 344 -2.53 -19.62 5.43
CA LEU A 344 -2.24 -18.46 4.61
C LEU A 344 -2.89 -17.20 5.18
N TYR A 345 -2.13 -16.12 5.11
CA TYR A 345 -2.56 -14.75 5.46
C TYR A 345 -2.19 -13.78 4.36
N TYR A 346 -2.95 -12.72 4.26
CA TYR A 346 -2.61 -11.55 3.45
C TYR A 346 -1.83 -10.54 4.30
N VAL A 347 -0.71 -10.06 3.78
CA VAL A 347 0.11 -9.04 4.45
C VAL A 347 -0.48 -7.67 4.17
N SER A 348 -1.20 -7.10 5.14
CA SER A 348 -1.87 -5.81 4.99
C SER A 348 -0.94 -4.63 5.16
N SER A 349 0.07 -4.73 6.03
CA SER A 349 1.09 -3.69 6.17
C SER A 349 2.42 -4.27 6.63
N VAL A 350 3.50 -3.58 6.24
CA VAL A 350 4.87 -3.88 6.68
C VAL A 350 5.59 -2.57 6.92
N THR A 351 6.16 -2.41 8.11
CA THR A 351 7.10 -1.33 8.44
C THR A 351 8.49 -1.90 8.57
N SER A 352 9.36 -1.50 7.69
CA SER A 352 10.78 -1.89 7.64
C SER A 352 11.61 -0.85 8.38
N THR A 353 12.35 -1.25 9.41
CA THR A 353 13.23 -0.37 10.18
C THR A 353 14.67 -0.85 10.03
N LEU A 354 15.49 0.01 9.41
CA LEU A 354 16.92 -0.22 9.26
C LEU A 354 17.67 0.75 10.17
N ALA A 355 18.47 0.19 11.06
CA ALA A 355 19.42 0.90 11.88
C ALA A 355 20.80 0.23 11.71
N ARG A 356 21.87 0.82 12.24
CA ARG A 356 23.21 0.24 12.12
C ARG A 356 23.27 -1.19 12.66
N GLY A 357 23.51 -2.14 11.77
CA GLY A 357 23.62 -3.57 12.12
C GLY A 357 22.32 -4.29 12.39
N LYS A 358 21.16 -3.64 12.23
CA LYS A 358 19.85 -4.21 12.49
C LYS A 358 18.88 -3.89 11.36
N PHE A 359 18.17 -4.91 10.86
CA PHE A 359 17.09 -4.75 9.92
C PHE A 359 15.88 -5.57 10.39
N THR A 360 14.89 -4.88 10.95
CA THR A 360 13.69 -5.50 11.46
C THR A 360 12.48 -5.06 10.65
N GLN A 361 11.46 -5.91 10.60
CA GLN A 361 10.17 -5.58 10.05
C GLN A 361 9.08 -5.88 11.06
N SER A 362 8.21 -4.91 11.31
CA SER A 362 6.91 -5.12 11.95
C SER A 362 5.85 -5.24 10.86
N PHE A 363 4.88 -6.14 11.06
CA PHE A 363 3.91 -6.44 10.02
C PHE A 363 2.52 -6.69 10.61
N GLN A 364 1.52 -6.47 9.76
CA GLN A 364 0.13 -6.83 10.04
C GLN A 364 -0.36 -7.81 8.97
N LEU A 365 -1.06 -8.82 9.44
CA LEU A 365 -1.65 -9.87 8.60
C LEU A 365 -3.16 -9.89 8.79
N THR A 366 -3.88 -10.22 7.72
CA THR A 366 -5.32 -10.38 7.76
C THR A 366 -5.77 -11.68 7.10
N ARG A 367 -6.88 -12.23 7.61
CA ARG A 367 -7.54 -13.42 7.06
C ARG A 367 -9.04 -13.39 7.37
N ASN A 368 -9.85 -13.93 6.48
CA ASN A 368 -11.30 -13.90 6.60
C ASN A 368 -11.90 -14.83 7.66
N GLY A 369 -11.15 -15.83 8.15
CA GLY A 369 -11.69 -16.79 9.11
C GLY A 369 -10.64 -17.65 9.79
N LEU A 370 -11.07 -18.46 10.74
CA LEU A 370 -10.25 -19.43 11.45
C LEU A 370 -10.10 -20.71 10.62
N VAL A 371 -9.14 -21.55 11.01
CA VAL A 371 -8.79 -22.83 10.39
C VAL A 371 -8.49 -22.70 8.89
N SER A 372 -7.28 -23.01 8.51
CA SER A 372 -6.84 -22.87 7.11
C SER A 372 -7.55 -23.83 6.18
N ILE A 373 -7.93 -23.36 5.00
CA ILE A 373 -8.34 -24.22 3.88
C ILE A 373 -7.13 -24.93 3.27
N THR A 374 -5.95 -24.32 3.36
CA THR A 374 -4.71 -24.89 2.84
C THR A 374 -4.12 -25.86 3.87
N PRO A 375 -4.06 -27.18 3.58
CA PRO A 375 -3.70 -28.19 4.59
C PRO A 375 -2.24 -28.10 5.04
N ARG A 376 -1.35 -27.59 4.20
CA ARG A 376 0.06 -27.34 4.55
C ARG A 376 0.58 -26.10 3.83
N VAL A 377 1.18 -25.21 4.58
CA VAL A 377 1.84 -24.03 4.01
C VAL A 377 3.27 -24.42 3.65
N PRO A 378 3.76 -24.12 2.43
CA PRO A 378 5.15 -24.38 2.06
C PRO A 378 6.11 -23.60 2.96
N ALA A 379 7.30 -24.17 3.18
CA ALA A 379 8.35 -23.56 4.01
C ALA A 379 8.99 -22.35 3.34
#